data_838449e3a86caf8ccf6bed13f95675e9
#
_entry.id   838449e3a86caf8ccf6bed13f95675e9
#
_cell.length_a   1.000
_cell.length_b   1.000
_cell.length_c   1.000
_cell.angle_alpha   90.00
_cell.angle_beta   90.00
_cell.angle_gamma   90.00
#
_symmetry.space_group_name_H-M   'P 1'
#
loop_
_entity.id
_entity.type
_entity.pdbx_description
1 polymer ?
#
loop_
_entity_poly.entity_id
_entity_poly.type
_entity_poly.pdbx_seq_one_letter_code
_entity_poly.pdbx_strand_id
1 'polypeptide(L)'
;MTDTVSETPSAAPVPRARGMRDLLPGQMRAFRRVEDAFREVARQWGYEEIRTPTVESYSLFTSAGALSPEMLAGAYTFLDWDGWSGERVVLRPDSTIPVVRAAADAGSELPSRLLYVQSVFRGAEGEDWQCGLEYLGAPPVVGDLEVLAVAADTFAALSLPVDLRMTHAGVARAAVDAAGLTDVLARRALLDDVAGQGLAAVQDAFADEPSALAFFQTALGGSGELPLVDNLIALARTGLPEAVPPLEELREIAAALVETGRAVAIDFTLPFDFEYYSGVTW
;
A
#
# COMPACT_ATOMS: atom_id res chain seq x y z
N MET A 1 -15.46 -67.88 8.73
CA MET A 1 -16.23 -66.65 8.68
C MET A 1 -15.23 -65.53 8.72
N THR A 2 -14.89 -64.99 7.58
CA THR A 2 -13.95 -63.84 7.44
C THR A 2 -14.80 -62.58 7.32
N ASP A 3 -14.79 -61.76 8.39
CA ASP A 3 -15.43 -60.44 8.37
C ASP A 3 -14.69 -59.53 7.39
N THR A 4 -15.31 -59.26 6.27
CA THR A 4 -14.89 -58.20 5.34
C THR A 4 -15.33 -56.86 5.93
N VAL A 5 -14.39 -56.17 6.56
CA VAL A 5 -14.59 -54.74 6.92
C VAL A 5 -14.76 -53.96 5.64
N SER A 6 -15.97 -53.47 5.41
CA SER A 6 -16.29 -52.56 4.31
C SER A 6 -15.59 -51.24 4.56
N GLU A 7 -14.51 -50.94 3.83
CA GLU A 7 -13.92 -49.61 3.78
C GLU A 7 -14.92 -48.64 3.13
N THR A 8 -15.45 -47.75 3.93
CA THR A 8 -16.25 -46.64 3.43
C THR A 8 -15.33 -45.77 2.53
N PRO A 9 -15.68 -45.49 1.27
CA PRO A 9 -14.84 -44.69 0.41
C PRO A 9 -14.67 -43.31 1.03
N SER A 10 -13.41 -42.91 1.29
CA SER A 10 -13.08 -41.56 1.72
C SER A 10 -13.58 -40.57 0.67
N ALA A 11 -14.52 -39.73 1.05
CA ALA A 11 -15.01 -38.67 0.16
C ALA A 11 -13.83 -37.78 -0.24
N ALA A 12 -13.72 -37.50 -1.53
CA ALA A 12 -12.70 -36.56 -2.01
C ALA A 12 -12.85 -35.19 -1.29
N PRO A 13 -11.76 -34.57 -0.88
CA PRO A 13 -11.83 -33.29 -0.17
C PRO A 13 -12.50 -32.23 -1.05
N VAL A 14 -13.46 -31.50 -0.48
CA VAL A 14 -14.10 -30.37 -1.17
C VAL A 14 -13.04 -29.25 -1.35
N PRO A 15 -12.80 -28.82 -2.60
CA PRO A 15 -11.79 -27.80 -2.85
C PRO A 15 -12.21 -26.45 -2.25
N ARG A 16 -11.24 -25.68 -1.76
CA ARG A 16 -11.44 -24.28 -1.36
C ARG A 16 -11.60 -23.39 -2.59
N ALA A 17 -12.24 -22.25 -2.41
CA ALA A 17 -12.22 -21.21 -3.43
C ALA A 17 -10.79 -20.74 -3.69
N ARG A 18 -10.50 -20.36 -4.94
CA ARG A 18 -9.16 -19.91 -5.34
C ARG A 18 -8.71 -18.72 -4.48
N GLY A 19 -7.47 -18.74 -4.00
CA GLY A 19 -6.90 -17.68 -3.17
C GLY A 19 -7.38 -17.69 -1.70
N MET A 20 -8.32 -18.58 -1.32
CA MET A 20 -8.80 -18.67 0.06
C MET A 20 -8.00 -19.71 0.84
N ARG A 21 -7.71 -19.43 2.10
CA ARG A 21 -6.93 -20.30 2.98
C ARG A 21 -7.57 -20.47 4.34
N ASP A 22 -7.45 -21.67 4.90
CA ASP A 22 -7.81 -21.90 6.29
C ASP A 22 -6.60 -21.57 7.18
N LEU A 23 -6.82 -20.83 8.24
CA LEU A 23 -5.83 -20.61 9.29
C LEU A 23 -6.08 -21.61 10.43
N LEU A 24 -5.22 -22.61 10.53
CA LEU A 24 -5.29 -23.61 11.58
C LEU A 24 -4.86 -23.04 12.95
N PRO A 25 -5.19 -23.69 14.09
CA PRO A 25 -4.97 -23.11 15.43
C PRO A 25 -3.55 -22.62 15.70
N GLY A 26 -2.52 -23.26 15.11
CA GLY A 26 -1.12 -22.82 15.23
C GLY A 26 -0.88 -21.49 14.53
N GLN A 27 -1.35 -21.36 13.31
CA GLN A 27 -1.26 -20.15 12.50
C GLN A 27 -2.09 -19.01 13.11
N MET A 28 -3.30 -19.33 13.61
CA MET A 28 -4.15 -18.35 14.30
C MET A 28 -3.50 -17.76 15.55
N ARG A 29 -2.73 -18.54 16.32
CA ARG A 29 -1.98 -17.97 17.47
C ARG A 29 -0.93 -16.94 17.03
N ALA A 30 -0.20 -17.22 15.95
CA ALA A 30 0.78 -16.26 15.40
C ALA A 30 0.07 -15.01 14.85
N PHE A 31 -1.04 -15.23 14.16
CA PHE A 31 -1.87 -14.16 13.59
C PHE A 31 -2.39 -13.22 14.68
N ARG A 32 -2.99 -13.75 15.74
CA ARG A 32 -3.49 -12.97 16.89
C ARG A 32 -2.36 -12.18 17.59
N ARG A 33 -1.17 -12.73 17.70
CA ARG A 33 -0.04 -11.99 18.27
C ARG A 33 0.28 -10.73 17.48
N VAL A 34 0.22 -10.78 16.14
CA VAL A 34 0.44 -9.60 15.30
C VAL A 34 -0.68 -8.59 15.48
N GLU A 35 -1.94 -9.03 15.41
CA GLU A 35 -3.10 -8.16 15.58
C GLU A 35 -3.11 -7.48 16.95
N ASP A 36 -2.84 -8.25 18.02
CA ASP A 36 -2.87 -7.73 19.39
C ASP A 36 -1.73 -6.73 19.64
N ALA A 37 -0.51 -7.02 19.13
CA ALA A 37 0.61 -6.08 19.23
C ALA A 37 0.30 -4.77 18.47
N PHE A 38 -0.23 -4.86 17.26
CA PHE A 38 -0.60 -3.69 16.46
C PHE A 38 -1.68 -2.85 17.17
N ARG A 39 -2.76 -3.48 17.63
CA ARG A 39 -3.83 -2.77 18.36
C ARG A 39 -3.32 -2.09 19.62
N GLU A 40 -2.48 -2.78 20.38
CA GLU A 40 -1.93 -2.23 21.63
C GLU A 40 -1.06 -1.01 21.36
N VAL A 41 -0.11 -1.12 20.42
CA VAL A 41 0.76 -0.01 20.05
C VAL A 41 -0.06 1.17 19.50
N ALA A 42 -0.96 0.93 18.56
CA ALA A 42 -1.76 1.99 17.97
C ALA A 42 -2.65 2.71 19.01
N ARG A 43 -3.23 1.99 19.97
CA ARG A 43 -3.99 2.60 21.07
C ARG A 43 -3.12 3.48 21.97
N GLN A 44 -1.87 3.11 22.23
CA GLN A 44 -0.93 3.93 23.00
C GLN A 44 -0.64 5.27 22.29
N TRP A 45 -0.73 5.29 20.95
CA TRP A 45 -0.64 6.50 20.14
C TRP A 45 -1.99 7.25 19.98
N GLY A 46 -3.04 6.78 20.61
CA GLY A 46 -4.36 7.42 20.62
C GLY A 46 -5.26 7.07 19.43
N TYR A 47 -4.99 5.97 18.74
CA TYR A 47 -5.86 5.48 17.67
C TYR A 47 -7.06 4.71 18.23
N GLU A 48 -8.23 4.95 17.67
CA GLU A 48 -9.47 4.24 17.97
C GLU A 48 -9.81 3.23 16.89
N GLU A 49 -10.29 2.04 17.32
CA GLU A 49 -10.57 0.96 16.39
C GLU A 49 -11.90 1.18 15.67
N ILE A 50 -11.87 1.13 14.34
CA ILE A 50 -13.04 1.16 13.46
C ILE A 50 -13.17 -0.15 12.69
N ARG A 51 -14.40 -0.51 12.33
CA ARG A 51 -14.68 -1.61 11.41
C ARG A 51 -15.69 -1.18 10.37
N THR A 52 -15.35 -1.40 9.10
CA THR A 52 -16.23 -1.15 7.96
C THR A 52 -16.84 -2.47 7.44
N PRO A 53 -17.90 -2.42 6.64
CA PRO A 53 -18.46 -3.61 6.00
C PRO A 53 -17.44 -4.34 5.12
N THR A 54 -17.56 -5.66 5.02
CA THR A 54 -16.75 -6.47 4.10
C THR A 54 -17.23 -6.32 2.66
N VAL A 55 -18.54 -6.11 2.48
CA VAL A 55 -19.17 -5.84 1.19
C VAL A 55 -19.45 -4.35 1.10
N GLU A 56 -18.97 -3.72 0.05
CA GLU A 56 -19.13 -2.28 -0.21
C GLU A 56 -19.73 -2.07 -1.60
N SER A 57 -20.31 -0.88 -1.83
CA SER A 57 -20.75 -0.51 -3.18
C SER A 57 -19.54 -0.42 -4.12
N TYR A 58 -19.64 -1.03 -5.30
CA TYR A 58 -18.59 -0.95 -6.32
C TYR A 58 -18.29 0.50 -6.71
N SER A 59 -19.32 1.37 -6.68
CA SER A 59 -19.19 2.79 -7.01
C SER A 59 -18.26 3.54 -6.05
N LEU A 60 -18.13 3.10 -4.79
CA LEU A 60 -17.23 3.70 -3.81
C LEU A 60 -15.77 3.72 -4.33
N PHE A 61 -15.32 2.61 -4.90
CA PHE A 61 -13.95 2.48 -5.39
C PHE A 61 -13.75 3.11 -6.78
N THR A 62 -14.73 3.03 -7.66
CA THR A 62 -14.63 3.62 -9.00
C THR A 62 -14.75 5.13 -8.98
N SER A 63 -15.59 5.71 -8.12
CA SER A 63 -15.75 7.17 -8.01
C SER A 63 -14.56 7.84 -7.35
N ALA A 64 -13.89 7.16 -6.44
CA ALA A 64 -12.69 7.67 -5.78
C ALA A 64 -11.46 7.65 -6.70
N GLY A 65 -11.52 6.95 -7.86
CA GLY A 65 -10.34 6.74 -8.71
C GLY A 65 -9.21 6.01 -7.98
N ALA A 66 -9.58 5.23 -6.95
CA ALA A 66 -8.65 4.77 -5.93
C ALA A 66 -7.95 3.46 -6.29
N LEU A 67 -8.50 2.72 -7.24
CA LEU A 67 -7.97 1.43 -7.64
C LEU A 67 -7.57 1.46 -9.11
N SER A 68 -6.46 0.83 -9.42
CA SER A 68 -6.04 0.64 -10.81
C SER A 68 -7.07 -0.19 -11.58
N PRO A 69 -7.13 -0.08 -12.91
CA PRO A 69 -7.98 -0.92 -13.74
C PRO A 69 -7.76 -2.42 -13.50
N GLU A 70 -6.51 -2.84 -13.23
CA GLU A 70 -6.14 -4.23 -12.95
C GLU A 70 -6.72 -4.69 -11.60
N MET A 71 -6.62 -3.86 -10.57
CA MET A 71 -7.21 -4.15 -9.25
C MET A 71 -8.73 -4.24 -9.34
N LEU A 72 -9.37 -3.34 -10.10
CA LEU A 72 -10.81 -3.39 -10.35
C LEU A 72 -11.21 -4.63 -11.15
N ALA A 73 -10.43 -5.02 -12.16
CA ALA A 73 -10.67 -6.23 -12.96
C ALA A 73 -10.51 -7.52 -12.13
N GLY A 74 -9.58 -7.50 -11.16
CA GLY A 74 -9.35 -8.59 -10.22
C GLY A 74 -10.30 -8.61 -9.02
N ALA A 75 -11.12 -7.59 -8.80
CA ALA A 75 -11.97 -7.48 -7.63
C ALA A 75 -13.10 -8.53 -7.63
N TYR A 76 -13.40 -9.09 -6.48
CA TYR A 76 -14.53 -10.00 -6.28
C TYR A 76 -15.85 -9.20 -6.27
N THR A 77 -16.51 -9.11 -7.43
CA THR A 77 -17.75 -8.36 -7.59
C THR A 77 -18.94 -9.27 -7.86
N PHE A 78 -20.11 -8.89 -7.36
CA PHE A 78 -21.37 -9.57 -7.61
C PHE A 78 -22.53 -8.57 -7.58
N LEU A 79 -23.73 -9.04 -7.96
CA LEU A 79 -24.95 -8.25 -7.83
C LEU A 79 -25.61 -8.59 -6.50
N ASP A 80 -25.81 -7.56 -5.67
CA ASP A 80 -26.66 -7.65 -4.49
C ASP A 80 -28.12 -7.42 -4.95
N TRP A 81 -28.85 -8.52 -5.03
CA TRP A 81 -30.18 -8.53 -5.67
C TRP A 81 -31.27 -8.40 -4.62
N ASP A 82 -31.98 -7.29 -4.63
CA ASP A 82 -33.11 -7.01 -3.73
C ASP A 82 -34.47 -7.54 -4.24
N GLY A 83 -34.49 -8.21 -5.37
CA GLY A 83 -35.66 -8.73 -6.04
C GLY A 83 -36.24 -7.81 -7.14
N TRP A 84 -35.81 -6.54 -7.20
CA TRP A 84 -36.28 -5.57 -8.21
C TRP A 84 -35.11 -4.96 -8.99
N SER A 85 -34.04 -4.63 -8.32
CA SER A 85 -32.81 -4.11 -8.91
C SER A 85 -31.61 -4.79 -8.26
N GLY A 86 -30.51 -4.92 -9.00
CA GLY A 86 -29.24 -5.38 -8.47
C GLY A 86 -28.27 -4.21 -8.37
N GLU A 87 -27.73 -3.98 -7.19
CA GLU A 87 -26.58 -3.11 -7.02
C GLU A 87 -25.29 -3.91 -7.23
N ARG A 88 -24.34 -3.35 -7.97
CA ARG A 88 -23.02 -3.95 -8.08
C ARG A 88 -22.24 -3.67 -6.82
N VAL A 89 -21.92 -4.72 -6.11
CA VAL A 89 -21.12 -4.69 -4.87
C VAL A 89 -19.81 -5.40 -5.04
N VAL A 90 -18.88 -5.18 -4.11
CA VAL A 90 -17.53 -5.72 -4.14
C VAL A 90 -17.12 -6.18 -2.74
N LEU A 91 -16.43 -7.30 -2.64
CA LEU A 91 -15.63 -7.57 -1.45
C LEU A 91 -14.49 -6.56 -1.42
N ARG A 92 -14.37 -5.78 -0.35
CA ARG A 92 -13.42 -4.66 -0.29
C ARG A 92 -11.99 -5.11 -0.65
N PRO A 93 -11.37 -4.52 -1.66
CA PRO A 93 -9.99 -4.82 -2.04
C PRO A 93 -8.97 -4.02 -1.21
N ASP A 94 -9.45 -2.99 -0.50
CA ASP A 94 -8.69 -2.10 0.36
C ASP A 94 -9.57 -1.58 1.49
N SER A 95 -8.97 -1.21 2.62
CA SER A 95 -9.70 -0.74 3.81
C SER A 95 -9.66 0.78 3.98
N THR A 96 -8.69 1.48 3.43
CA THR A 96 -8.55 2.94 3.55
C THR A 96 -9.79 3.67 3.05
N ILE A 97 -10.24 3.37 1.83
CA ILE A 97 -11.40 4.03 1.22
C ILE A 97 -12.69 3.85 2.05
N PRO A 98 -13.06 2.63 2.48
CA PRO A 98 -14.18 2.44 3.39
C PRO A 98 -14.06 3.18 4.72
N VAL A 99 -12.86 3.24 5.29
CA VAL A 99 -12.64 3.94 6.57
C VAL A 99 -12.79 5.45 6.39
N VAL A 100 -12.22 6.03 5.34
CA VAL A 100 -12.38 7.46 5.02
C VAL A 100 -13.86 7.80 4.78
N ARG A 101 -14.59 6.97 4.02
CA ARG A 101 -16.04 7.12 3.83
C ARG A 101 -16.78 7.10 5.16
N ALA A 102 -16.50 6.10 6.02
CA ALA A 102 -17.20 5.96 7.30
C ALA A 102 -16.94 7.15 8.23
N ALA A 103 -15.71 7.68 8.26
CA ALA A 103 -15.37 8.88 9.02
C ALA A 103 -16.11 10.11 8.49
N ALA A 104 -16.20 10.27 7.17
CA ALA A 104 -16.93 11.35 6.53
C ALA A 104 -18.44 11.27 6.81
N ASP A 105 -19.05 10.08 6.67
CA ASP A 105 -20.47 9.84 6.94
C ASP A 105 -20.83 10.11 8.41
N ALA A 106 -19.93 9.79 9.34
CA ALA A 106 -20.09 10.05 10.76
C ALA A 106 -19.89 11.53 11.14
N GLY A 107 -19.35 12.35 10.23
CA GLY A 107 -18.99 13.74 10.54
C GLY A 107 -17.85 13.82 11.57
N SER A 108 -16.89 12.92 11.50
CA SER A 108 -15.79 12.84 12.45
C SER A 108 -15.02 14.15 12.55
N GLU A 109 -14.75 14.61 13.76
CA GLU A 109 -13.91 15.78 13.99
C GLU A 109 -12.47 15.49 13.58
N LEU A 110 -11.82 16.47 12.95
CA LEU A 110 -10.42 16.38 12.54
C LEU A 110 -9.52 17.17 13.51
N PRO A 111 -8.34 16.70 13.82
CA PRO A 111 -7.72 15.47 13.32
C PRO A 111 -8.28 14.20 13.99
N SER A 112 -8.42 13.12 13.23
CA SER A 112 -8.96 11.85 13.71
C SER A 112 -7.94 10.72 13.47
N ARG A 113 -7.76 9.87 14.48
CA ARG A 113 -6.86 8.72 14.46
C ARG A 113 -7.66 7.43 14.51
N LEU A 114 -7.65 6.68 13.44
CA LEU A 114 -8.40 5.43 13.30
C LEU A 114 -7.45 4.27 13.01
N LEU A 115 -7.68 3.13 13.67
CA LEU A 115 -7.01 1.88 13.36
C LEU A 115 -8.02 0.83 12.91
N TYR A 116 -7.58 -0.11 12.10
CA TYR A 116 -8.39 -1.26 11.73
C TYR A 116 -7.54 -2.53 11.55
N VAL A 117 -8.18 -3.66 11.80
CA VAL A 117 -7.67 -4.99 11.46
C VAL A 117 -8.79 -5.74 10.79
N GLN A 118 -8.70 -5.91 9.49
CA GLN A 118 -9.78 -6.52 8.71
C GLN A 118 -9.29 -7.17 7.42
N SER A 119 -10.06 -8.13 6.90
CA SER A 119 -9.73 -8.81 5.66
C SER A 119 -9.98 -7.91 4.44
N VAL A 120 -9.14 -8.10 3.42
CA VAL A 120 -9.27 -7.53 2.08
C VAL A 120 -9.22 -8.65 1.05
N PHE A 121 -9.77 -8.42 -0.14
CA PHE A 121 -9.93 -9.44 -1.17
C PHE A 121 -9.40 -8.93 -2.51
N ARG A 122 -8.27 -9.48 -2.94
CA ARG A 122 -7.55 -9.01 -4.13
C ARG A 122 -7.35 -10.14 -5.13
N GLY A 123 -8.06 -10.11 -6.22
CA GLY A 123 -7.86 -10.89 -7.42
C GLY A 123 -7.27 -12.29 -7.24
N ALA A 124 -6.07 -12.47 -7.78
CA ALA A 124 -5.35 -13.75 -7.72
C ALA A 124 -4.81 -14.11 -6.32
N GLU A 125 -4.64 -13.12 -5.45
CA GLU A 125 -4.11 -13.29 -4.08
C GLU A 125 -5.18 -13.87 -3.14
N GLY A 126 -6.46 -13.56 -3.41
CA GLY A 126 -7.59 -14.04 -2.62
C GLY A 126 -7.87 -13.19 -1.39
N GLU A 127 -8.08 -13.84 -0.24
CA GLU A 127 -8.27 -13.18 1.05
C GLU A 127 -6.93 -12.93 1.74
N ASP A 128 -6.71 -11.69 2.11
CA ASP A 128 -5.59 -11.28 2.95
C ASP A 128 -6.07 -10.41 4.12
N TRP A 129 -5.19 -10.09 5.08
CA TRP A 129 -5.50 -9.26 6.23
C TRP A 129 -4.66 -7.99 6.22
N GLN A 130 -5.32 -6.89 6.50
CA GLN A 130 -4.73 -5.58 6.59
C GLN A 130 -4.83 -5.05 8.02
N CYS A 131 -3.68 -4.70 8.60
CA CYS A 131 -3.58 -3.86 9.78
C CYS A 131 -3.26 -2.45 9.29
N GLY A 132 -4.13 -1.49 9.54
CA GLY A 132 -3.96 -0.15 8.98
C GLY A 132 -4.30 0.95 9.96
N LEU A 133 -3.74 2.12 9.68
CA LEU A 133 -3.91 3.36 10.42
C LEU A 133 -4.34 4.45 9.45
N GLU A 134 -5.31 5.26 9.86
CA GLU A 134 -5.71 6.47 9.15
C GLU A 134 -5.60 7.66 10.11
N TYR A 135 -4.65 8.56 9.82
CA TYR A 135 -4.55 9.83 10.52
C TYR A 135 -5.14 10.93 9.65
N LEU A 136 -6.46 11.09 9.74
CA LEU A 136 -7.22 12.02 8.93
C LEU A 136 -7.03 13.45 9.43
N GLY A 137 -6.72 14.37 8.51
CA GLY A 137 -6.49 15.77 8.84
C GLY A 137 -5.18 16.04 9.59
N ALA A 138 -4.22 15.11 9.51
CA ALA A 138 -2.89 15.29 10.06
C ALA A 138 -2.18 16.49 9.42
N PRO A 139 -1.34 17.23 10.17
CA PRO A 139 -0.39 18.15 9.54
C PRO A 139 0.57 17.39 8.63
N PRO A 140 0.97 17.96 7.47
CA PRO A 140 1.97 17.36 6.59
C PRO A 140 3.24 16.97 7.36
N VAL A 141 3.93 15.92 6.92
CA VAL A 141 5.13 15.34 7.56
C VAL A 141 4.83 14.70 8.91
N VAL A 142 4.08 15.39 9.80
CA VAL A 142 3.78 14.86 11.15
C VAL A 142 2.95 13.60 11.09
N GLY A 143 1.94 13.55 10.20
CA GLY A 143 1.11 12.36 10.01
C GLY A 143 1.93 11.17 9.52
N ASP A 144 2.79 11.38 8.53
CA ASP A 144 3.66 10.33 7.98
C ASP A 144 4.62 9.80 9.04
N LEU A 145 5.26 10.70 9.80
CA LEU A 145 6.16 10.33 10.90
C LEU A 145 5.45 9.52 11.99
N GLU A 146 4.22 9.92 12.34
CA GLU A 146 3.45 9.21 13.36
C GLU A 146 3.08 7.80 12.89
N VAL A 147 2.55 7.66 11.67
CA VAL A 147 2.17 6.34 11.12
C VAL A 147 3.38 5.42 10.99
N LEU A 148 4.51 5.94 10.50
CA LEU A 148 5.77 5.20 10.41
C LEU A 148 6.30 4.79 11.80
N ALA A 149 6.20 5.67 12.79
CA ALA A 149 6.61 5.36 14.16
C ALA A 149 5.75 4.24 14.77
N VAL A 150 4.44 4.30 14.61
CA VAL A 150 3.51 3.24 15.08
C VAL A 150 3.83 1.90 14.41
N ALA A 151 4.11 1.89 13.11
CA ALA A 151 4.51 0.68 12.39
C ALA A 151 5.82 0.11 12.95
N ALA A 152 6.85 0.95 13.10
CA ALA A 152 8.15 0.53 13.64
C ALA A 152 8.03 0.01 15.09
N ASP A 153 7.25 0.68 15.93
CA ASP A 153 7.00 0.26 17.32
C ASP A 153 6.23 -1.07 17.36
N THR A 154 5.34 -1.33 16.40
CA THR A 154 4.64 -2.62 16.27
C THR A 154 5.62 -3.74 15.95
N PHE A 155 6.53 -3.55 15.01
CA PHE A 155 7.57 -4.54 14.71
C PHE A 155 8.52 -4.77 15.88
N ALA A 156 8.88 -3.70 16.59
CA ALA A 156 9.69 -3.80 17.80
C ALA A 156 8.99 -4.60 18.91
N ALA A 157 7.70 -4.37 19.14
CA ALA A 157 6.89 -5.12 20.11
C ALA A 157 6.81 -6.63 19.75
N LEU A 158 6.85 -6.95 18.47
CA LEU A 158 6.90 -8.33 17.98
C LEU A 158 8.31 -8.93 17.99
N SER A 159 9.35 -8.13 18.31
CA SER A 159 10.76 -8.50 18.19
C SER A 159 11.15 -8.95 16.77
N LEU A 160 10.55 -8.32 15.76
CA LEU A 160 10.84 -8.57 14.35
C LEU A 160 11.85 -7.53 13.85
N PRO A 161 13.04 -7.95 13.38
CA PRO A 161 13.93 -7.03 12.68
C PRO A 161 13.31 -6.66 11.33
N VAL A 162 13.31 -5.37 11.01
CA VAL A 162 12.77 -4.85 9.74
C VAL A 162 13.73 -3.85 9.13
N ASP A 163 13.85 -3.88 7.81
CA ASP A 163 14.50 -2.86 7.01
C ASP A 163 13.43 -1.90 6.49
N LEU A 164 13.41 -0.68 7.02
CA LEU A 164 12.49 0.34 6.54
C LEU A 164 13.02 0.93 5.24
N ARG A 165 12.30 0.70 4.14
CA ARG A 165 12.59 1.28 2.84
C ARG A 165 11.49 2.25 2.48
N MET A 166 11.88 3.42 1.97
CA MET A 166 10.96 4.50 1.67
C MET A 166 11.16 5.02 0.25
N THR A 167 10.08 5.41 -0.37
CA THR A 167 10.06 6.17 -1.61
C THR A 167 8.98 7.26 -1.53
N HIS A 168 8.75 7.97 -2.64
CA HIS A 168 7.74 9.02 -2.69
C HIS A 168 6.96 8.97 -4.01
N ALA A 169 5.64 8.78 -3.93
CA ALA A 169 4.78 8.68 -5.11
C ALA A 169 4.84 9.93 -6.02
N GLY A 170 5.08 11.10 -5.44
CA GLY A 170 5.26 12.35 -6.20
C GLY A 170 6.48 12.35 -7.10
N VAL A 171 7.56 11.64 -6.73
CA VAL A 171 8.76 11.50 -7.59
C VAL A 171 8.44 10.64 -8.81
N ALA A 172 7.76 9.52 -8.60
CA ALA A 172 7.31 8.66 -9.70
C ALA A 172 6.35 9.39 -10.63
N ARG A 173 5.43 10.19 -10.08
CA ARG A 173 4.50 11.00 -10.85
C ARG A 173 5.23 12.07 -11.69
N ALA A 174 6.19 12.79 -11.10
CA ALA A 174 7.00 13.75 -11.82
C ALA A 174 7.75 13.10 -12.99
N ALA A 175 8.27 11.87 -12.81
CA ALA A 175 8.93 11.13 -13.87
C ALA A 175 7.98 10.82 -15.04
N VAL A 176 6.79 10.33 -14.75
CA VAL A 176 5.77 9.99 -15.76
C VAL A 176 5.28 11.24 -16.50
N ASP A 177 5.10 12.35 -15.79
CA ASP A 177 4.69 13.64 -16.37
C ASP A 177 5.78 14.21 -17.29
N ALA A 178 7.06 14.12 -16.90
CA ALA A 178 8.19 14.53 -17.71
C ALA A 178 8.36 13.67 -18.98
N ALA A 179 8.00 12.37 -18.92
CA ALA A 179 7.95 11.51 -20.11
C ALA A 179 6.82 11.88 -21.08
N GLY A 180 5.99 12.88 -20.75
CA GLY A 180 4.88 13.35 -21.60
C GLY A 180 3.73 12.36 -21.74
N LEU A 181 3.66 11.35 -20.86
CA LEU A 181 2.63 10.33 -20.89
C LEU A 181 1.33 10.86 -20.28
N THR A 182 0.28 10.94 -21.09
CA THR A 182 -1.06 11.38 -20.65
C THR A 182 -2.05 10.24 -20.50
N ASP A 183 -1.82 9.11 -21.17
CA ASP A 183 -2.64 7.91 -21.08
C ASP A 183 -2.36 7.15 -19.79
N VAL A 184 -3.42 6.79 -19.06
CA VAL A 184 -3.32 6.13 -17.74
C VAL A 184 -2.62 4.78 -17.82
N LEU A 185 -2.90 4.00 -18.87
CA LEU A 185 -2.28 2.66 -19.03
C LEU A 185 -0.80 2.79 -19.39
N ALA A 186 -0.43 3.77 -20.25
CA ALA A 186 0.96 4.03 -20.58
C ALA A 186 1.76 4.51 -19.36
N ARG A 187 1.15 5.36 -18.50
CA ARG A 187 1.74 5.81 -17.24
C ARG A 187 2.01 4.63 -16.31
N ARG A 188 1.02 3.76 -16.14
CA ARG A 188 1.15 2.57 -15.31
C ARG A 188 2.22 1.62 -15.85
N ALA A 189 2.20 1.36 -17.16
CA ALA A 189 3.20 0.51 -17.80
C ALA A 189 4.63 0.99 -17.55
N LEU A 190 4.89 2.30 -17.63
CA LEU A 190 6.21 2.84 -17.32
C LEU A 190 6.60 2.60 -15.85
N LEU A 191 5.67 2.79 -14.90
CA LEU A 191 5.96 2.56 -13.48
C LEU A 191 6.24 1.08 -13.18
N ASP A 192 5.48 0.17 -13.78
CA ASP A 192 5.70 -1.28 -13.65
C ASP A 192 7.01 -1.72 -14.31
N ASP A 193 7.34 -1.15 -15.46
CA ASP A 193 8.62 -1.38 -16.14
C ASP A 193 9.80 -0.87 -15.30
N VAL A 194 9.67 0.29 -14.66
CA VAL A 194 10.70 0.81 -13.74
C VAL A 194 10.91 -0.11 -12.55
N ALA A 195 9.83 -0.60 -11.94
CA ALA A 195 9.92 -1.56 -10.85
C ALA A 195 10.55 -2.91 -11.27
N GLY A 196 10.30 -3.35 -12.51
CA GLY A 196 10.80 -4.62 -13.04
C GLY A 196 12.17 -4.54 -13.73
N GLN A 197 12.44 -3.48 -14.47
CA GLN A 197 13.61 -3.33 -15.37
C GLN A 197 14.55 -2.19 -14.92
N GLY A 198 14.14 -1.39 -13.92
CA GLY A 198 14.94 -0.30 -13.40
C GLY A 198 15.29 0.75 -14.46
N LEU A 199 16.56 1.10 -14.54
CA LEU A 199 17.05 2.15 -15.44
C LEU A 199 16.75 1.88 -16.93
N ALA A 200 16.71 0.62 -17.36
CA ALA A 200 16.45 0.29 -18.76
C ALA A 200 15.08 0.81 -19.25
N ALA A 201 14.09 0.83 -18.37
CA ALA A 201 12.74 1.31 -18.67
C ALA A 201 12.67 2.80 -19.03
N VAL A 202 13.57 3.62 -18.47
CA VAL A 202 13.57 5.09 -18.66
C VAL A 202 14.59 5.57 -19.70
N GLN A 203 15.54 4.72 -20.12
CA GLN A 203 16.59 5.13 -21.06
C GLN A 203 16.05 5.64 -22.38
N ASP A 204 15.05 4.96 -22.95
CA ASP A 204 14.46 5.36 -24.23
C ASP A 204 13.57 6.60 -24.08
N ALA A 205 12.82 6.70 -22.99
CA ALA A 205 11.92 7.82 -22.73
C ALA A 205 12.67 9.15 -22.51
N PHE A 206 13.91 9.09 -22.00
CA PHE A 206 14.72 10.28 -21.65
C PHE A 206 16.06 10.34 -22.41
N ALA A 207 16.17 9.66 -23.57
CA ALA A 207 17.40 9.58 -24.35
C ALA A 207 17.96 10.95 -24.75
N ASP A 208 17.07 11.90 -25.04
CA ASP A 208 17.44 13.28 -25.46
C ASP A 208 17.55 14.25 -24.27
N GLU A 209 17.36 13.78 -23.03
CA GLU A 209 17.37 14.60 -21.82
C GLU A 209 18.44 14.14 -20.82
N PRO A 210 19.73 14.48 -21.06
CA PRO A 210 20.84 13.96 -20.27
C PRO A 210 20.76 14.30 -18.78
N SER A 211 20.17 15.42 -18.41
CA SER A 211 19.99 15.81 -16.99
C SER A 211 18.95 14.96 -16.28
N ALA A 212 17.83 14.65 -16.95
CA ALA A 212 16.81 13.74 -16.43
C ALA A 212 17.37 12.31 -16.34
N LEU A 213 18.11 11.87 -17.38
CA LEU A 213 18.74 10.55 -17.37
C LEU A 213 19.75 10.39 -16.21
N ALA A 214 20.56 11.42 -15.91
CA ALA A 214 21.47 11.42 -14.78
C ALA A 214 20.72 11.29 -13.42
N PHE A 215 19.58 11.95 -13.30
CA PHE A 215 18.69 11.77 -12.14
C PHE A 215 18.24 10.31 -12.00
N PHE A 216 17.71 9.70 -13.06
CA PHE A 216 17.24 8.31 -13.01
C PHE A 216 18.36 7.30 -12.79
N GLN A 217 19.55 7.52 -13.37
CA GLN A 217 20.72 6.69 -13.11
C GLN A 217 21.09 6.67 -11.63
N THR A 218 20.94 7.80 -10.95
CA THR A 218 21.21 7.93 -9.52
C THR A 218 20.08 7.31 -8.69
N ALA A 219 18.82 7.62 -9.03
CA ALA A 219 17.64 7.15 -8.28
C ALA A 219 17.45 5.63 -8.36
N LEU A 220 17.69 5.03 -9.53
CA LEU A 220 17.48 3.61 -9.81
C LEU A 220 18.77 2.79 -9.70
N GLY A 221 19.88 3.41 -9.33
CA GLY A 221 21.18 2.75 -9.17
C GLY A 221 21.29 1.88 -7.91
N GLY A 222 20.31 1.90 -7.04
CA GLY A 222 20.23 1.13 -5.79
C GLY A 222 19.59 1.91 -4.66
N SER A 223 19.46 1.25 -3.52
CA SER A 223 19.01 1.91 -2.29
C SER A 223 20.15 2.71 -1.63
N GLY A 224 19.77 3.77 -0.92
CA GLY A 224 20.73 4.63 -0.21
C GLY A 224 20.14 5.26 1.03
N GLU A 225 20.90 6.15 1.63
CA GLU A 225 20.51 6.92 2.80
C GLU A 225 20.29 8.40 2.43
N LEU A 226 20.14 9.28 3.41
CA LEU A 226 19.92 10.73 3.21
C LEU A 226 20.85 11.39 2.16
N PRO A 227 22.16 11.07 2.06
CA PRO A 227 23.02 11.64 1.02
C PRO A 227 22.55 11.33 -0.41
N LEU A 228 21.87 10.19 -0.62
CA LEU A 228 21.25 9.90 -1.91
C LEU A 228 20.16 10.92 -2.24
N VAL A 229 19.30 11.25 -1.29
CA VAL A 229 18.22 12.23 -1.48
C VAL A 229 18.79 13.64 -1.75
N ASP A 230 19.84 14.04 -1.02
CA ASP A 230 20.52 15.32 -1.25
C ASP A 230 21.10 15.42 -2.67
N ASN A 231 21.71 14.36 -3.18
CA ASN A 231 22.19 14.28 -4.56
C ASN A 231 21.05 14.33 -5.56
N LEU A 232 19.96 13.62 -5.31
CA LEU A 232 18.79 13.63 -6.19
C LEU A 232 18.11 14.99 -6.24
N ILE A 233 18.00 15.72 -5.13
CA ILE A 233 17.51 17.09 -5.11
C ILE A 233 18.38 18.00 -6.00
N ALA A 234 19.71 17.85 -5.91
CA ALA A 234 20.62 18.64 -6.73
C ALA A 234 20.47 18.35 -8.24
N LEU A 235 20.33 17.08 -8.62
CA LEU A 235 20.10 16.65 -9.99
C LEU A 235 18.70 17.05 -10.49
N ALA A 236 17.69 16.93 -9.64
CA ALA A 236 16.30 17.22 -10.00
C ALA A 236 16.10 18.69 -10.37
N ARG A 237 16.83 19.62 -9.74
CA ARG A 237 16.71 21.06 -10.04
C ARG A 237 16.93 21.41 -11.51
N THR A 238 17.67 20.60 -12.23
CA THR A 238 17.93 20.81 -13.69
C THR A 238 17.30 19.75 -14.56
N GLY A 239 17.15 18.51 -14.06
CA GLY A 239 16.70 17.38 -14.86
C GLY A 239 15.22 17.02 -14.67
N LEU A 240 14.66 17.31 -13.49
CA LEU A 240 13.28 16.95 -13.15
C LEU A 240 12.75 17.89 -12.03
N PRO A 241 12.54 19.20 -12.30
CA PRO A 241 12.22 20.19 -11.26
C PRO A 241 10.98 19.85 -10.43
N GLU A 242 10.00 19.17 -11.01
CA GLU A 242 8.76 18.75 -10.36
C GLU A 242 8.98 17.68 -9.29
N ALA A 243 10.13 16.99 -9.32
CA ALA A 243 10.50 16.02 -8.29
C ALA A 243 11.13 16.69 -7.04
N VAL A 244 11.51 17.97 -7.10
CA VAL A 244 12.17 18.65 -5.96
C VAL A 244 11.29 18.70 -4.72
N PRO A 245 10.03 19.17 -4.76
CA PRO A 245 9.19 19.23 -3.56
C PRO A 245 8.98 17.83 -2.92
N PRO A 246 8.61 16.76 -3.66
CA PRO A 246 8.48 15.44 -3.08
C PRO A 246 9.79 14.86 -2.53
N LEU A 247 10.95 15.20 -3.11
CA LEU A 247 12.23 14.79 -2.55
C LEU A 247 12.57 15.53 -1.26
N GLU A 248 12.24 16.82 -1.16
CA GLU A 248 12.43 17.60 0.06
C GLU A 248 11.54 17.09 1.19
N GLU A 249 10.28 16.71 0.91
CA GLU A 249 9.38 16.07 1.87
C GLU A 249 9.92 14.70 2.32
N LEU A 250 10.32 13.84 1.40
CA LEU A 250 10.94 12.54 1.71
C LEU A 250 12.18 12.71 2.59
N ARG A 251 13.02 13.71 2.28
CA ARG A 251 14.22 14.02 3.05
C ARG A 251 13.89 14.43 4.48
N GLU A 252 12.89 15.29 4.66
CA GLU A 252 12.46 15.77 5.97
C GLU A 252 11.98 14.59 6.84
N ILE A 253 11.11 13.75 6.31
CA ILE A 253 10.58 12.57 7.00
C ILE A 253 11.70 11.58 7.32
N ALA A 254 12.56 11.26 6.36
CA ALA A 254 13.67 10.33 6.56
C ALA A 254 14.67 10.86 7.60
N ALA A 255 14.99 12.15 7.58
CA ALA A 255 15.89 12.78 8.55
C ALA A 255 15.33 12.69 9.98
N ALA A 256 14.04 13.00 10.15
CA ALA A 256 13.40 12.91 11.46
C ALA A 256 13.38 11.46 12.01
N LEU A 257 13.17 10.47 11.16
CA LEU A 257 13.25 9.05 11.55
C LEU A 257 14.65 8.66 11.98
N VAL A 258 15.68 9.08 11.25
CA VAL A 258 17.09 8.84 11.59
C VAL A 258 17.45 9.49 12.93
N GLU A 259 16.99 10.72 13.20
CA GLU A 259 17.19 11.40 14.47
C GLU A 259 16.56 10.65 15.66
N THR A 260 15.47 9.89 15.42
CA THR A 260 14.88 9.01 16.44
C THR A 260 15.59 7.66 16.56
N GLY A 261 16.72 7.46 15.87
CA GLY A 261 17.52 6.24 15.91
C GLY A 261 17.01 5.10 15.01
N ARG A 262 16.11 5.38 14.08
CA ARG A 262 15.61 4.40 13.11
C ARG A 262 16.45 4.45 11.84
N ALA A 263 16.92 3.27 11.41
CA ALA A 263 17.60 3.16 10.11
C ALA A 263 16.55 3.20 8.99
N VAL A 264 16.81 4.01 7.97
CA VAL A 264 15.93 4.17 6.80
C VAL A 264 16.77 4.05 5.54
N ALA A 265 16.31 3.24 4.59
CA ALA A 265 16.85 3.18 3.24
C ALA A 265 15.86 3.85 2.26
N ILE A 266 16.38 4.63 1.33
CA ILE A 266 15.61 5.23 0.24
C ILE A 266 15.75 4.34 -0.99
N ASP A 267 14.62 3.95 -1.58
CA ASP A 267 14.58 3.01 -2.68
C ASP A 267 13.47 3.37 -3.68
N PHE A 268 13.86 3.87 -4.85
CA PHE A 268 12.92 4.30 -5.88
C PHE A 268 12.50 3.16 -6.82
N THR A 269 12.92 1.92 -6.54
CA THR A 269 12.47 0.73 -7.26
C THR A 269 11.26 0.06 -6.59
N LEU A 270 10.80 0.58 -5.46
CA LEU A 270 9.61 0.07 -4.78
C LEU A 270 8.37 0.25 -5.66
N PRO A 271 7.54 -0.79 -5.79
CA PRO A 271 6.30 -0.70 -6.56
C PRO A 271 5.27 0.20 -5.85
N PHE A 272 4.38 0.78 -6.65
CA PHE A 272 3.22 1.54 -6.16
C PHE A 272 1.95 0.74 -6.38
N ASP A 273 1.32 0.28 -5.30
CA ASP A 273 0.13 -0.56 -5.38
C ASP A 273 -1.15 0.24 -5.66
N PHE A 274 -1.21 1.50 -5.24
CA PHE A 274 -2.42 2.32 -5.32
C PHE A 274 -2.17 3.66 -6.00
N GLU A 275 -3.00 4.00 -6.99
CA GLU A 275 -2.87 5.25 -7.76
C GLU A 275 -3.19 6.50 -6.92
N TYR A 276 -3.91 6.36 -5.81
CA TYR A 276 -4.25 7.48 -4.94
C TYR A 276 -3.11 7.91 -4.01
N TYR A 277 -2.02 7.16 -3.93
CA TYR A 277 -0.86 7.57 -3.15
C TYR A 277 -0.24 8.84 -3.71
N SER A 278 -0.03 9.83 -2.83
CA SER A 278 0.54 11.12 -3.22
C SER A 278 1.83 11.48 -2.48
N GLY A 279 2.04 10.91 -1.31
CA GLY A 279 3.14 11.18 -0.40
C GLY A 279 4.18 10.06 -0.35
N VAL A 280 4.81 9.93 0.81
CA VAL A 280 5.77 8.87 1.11
C VAL A 280 5.08 7.51 1.12
N THR A 281 5.76 6.50 0.55
CA THR A 281 5.39 5.08 0.64
C THR A 281 6.57 4.27 1.19
N TRP A 282 6.28 3.15 1.88
CA TRP A 282 7.28 2.35 2.59
C TRP A 282 6.85 0.89 2.73
#